data_0ddab6a81d05ed5cac4d463c37ff143d
#
_entry.id   0ddab6a81d05ed5cac4d463c37ff143d
#
_cell.length_a   1.000
_cell.length_b   1.000
_cell.length_c   1.000
_cell.angle_alpha   90.00
_cell.angle_beta   90.00
_cell.angle_gamma   90.00
#
_symmetry.space_group_name_H-M   'P 1'
#
loop_
_entity.id
_entity.type
_entity.pdbx_description
1 polymer ?
#
loop_
_entity_poly.entity_id
_entity_poly.type
_entity_poly.pdbx_seq_one_letter_code
_entity_poly.pdbx_strand_id
1 'polypeptide(L)'
;MLGKMLLSEPNKTEHQATWSLYILETRFGHWYTGITTNVELRIEQHQAGKGAKNLKGKGPLTLKYQYRVGTKSQAAKLEWHVKQLTKAQKIQLVESSGERVNDKIKSLMRFTPA
;
A
#
# COMPACT_ATOMS: atom_id res chain seq x y z
N MET A 1 10.42 -18.84 -31.03
CA MET A 1 10.34 -18.66 -30.57
C MET A 1 10.29 -18.14 -30.11
N LEU A 2 10.01 -18.00 -30.11
CA LEU A 2 9.85 -17.50 -29.55
C LEU A 2 9.73 -16.99 -28.87
N GLY A 3 9.42 -16.99 -28.76
CA GLY A 3 9.17 -16.62 -28.05
C GLY A 3 9.06 -16.15 -27.39
N LYS A 4 8.92 -16.23 -27.44
CA LYS A 4 8.86 -16.00 -26.74
C LYS A 4 8.98 -15.40 -26.06
N MET A 5 9.01 -15.55 -26.30
CA MET A 5 9.18 -15.24 -25.70
C MET A 5 9.25 -14.54 -25.15
N LEU A 6 8.92 -14.54 -25.34
CA LEU A 6 8.96 -14.17 -24.81
C LEU A 6 9.08 -13.63 -24.11
N LEU A 7 8.83 -13.80 -24.11
CA LEU A 7 8.97 -13.60 -23.38
C LEU A 7 9.35 -12.98 -22.71
N SER A 8 9.29 -12.97 -22.86
CA SER A 8 9.71 -12.61 -22.20
C SER A 8 10.03 -11.92 -21.55
N GLU A 9 9.79 -11.76 -21.65
CA GLU A 9 9.99 -11.31 -21.08
C GLU A 9 10.06 -10.61 -20.36
N PRO A 10 9.91 -10.60 -20.39
CA PRO A 10 9.72 -10.01 -19.60
C PRO A 10 9.79 -9.55 -18.84
N ASN A 11 9.56 -9.68 -18.79
CA ASN A 11 9.55 -9.55 -18.00
C ASN A 11 9.97 -8.97 -17.29
N LYS A 12 9.96 -8.76 -17.59
CA LYS A 12 10.17 -8.53 -16.89
C LYS A 12 10.22 -7.82 -16.25
N THR A 13 9.83 -7.28 -16.57
CA THR A 13 9.70 -6.87 -16.07
C THR A 13 9.35 -7.05 -15.35
N GLU A 14 9.16 -7.40 -15.57
CA GLU A 14 9.01 -7.88 -15.03
C GLU A 14 8.77 -8.10 -14.01
N HIS A 15 8.29 -8.34 -14.80
CA HIS A 15 8.15 -8.93 -13.58
C HIS A 15 8.39 -8.04 -12.44
N GLN A 16 8.36 -6.95 -12.76
CA GLN A 16 8.43 -5.92 -11.76
C GLN A 16 7.02 -5.63 -11.30
N ALA A 17 6.57 -6.38 -10.32
CA ALA A 17 5.27 -6.10 -9.73
C ALA A 17 5.28 -4.69 -9.14
N THR A 18 4.18 -3.98 -9.30
CA THR A 18 4.02 -2.66 -8.70
C THR A 18 3.49 -2.82 -7.29
N TRP A 19 4.21 -2.24 -6.34
CA TRP A 19 3.81 -2.25 -4.94
C TRP A 19 2.89 -1.08 -4.64
N SER A 20 1.89 -1.33 -3.83
CA SER A 20 0.92 -0.33 -3.40
C SER A 20 0.94 -0.17 -1.90
N LEU A 21 0.64 1.03 -1.46
CA LEU A 21 0.38 1.32 -0.05
C LEU A 21 -1.13 1.20 0.16
N TYR A 22 -1.54 0.67 1.30
CA TYR A 22 -2.95 0.59 1.63
C TYR A 22 -3.16 0.92 3.10
N ILE A 23 -4.35 1.40 3.43
CA ILE A 23 -4.74 1.69 4.80
C ILE A 23 -6.08 1.01 5.05
N LEU A 24 -6.13 0.22 6.12
CA LEU A 24 -7.34 -0.49 6.53
C LEU A 24 -7.83 0.05 7.87
N GLU A 25 -9.15 0.05 8.05
CA GLU A 25 -9.74 0.35 9.35
C GLU A 25 -10.29 -0.92 9.96
N THR A 26 -9.97 -1.18 11.21
CA THR A 26 -10.51 -2.32 11.95
C THR A 26 -11.89 -2.00 12.48
N ARG A 27 -12.61 -3.03 12.97
CA ARG A 27 -13.92 -2.80 13.58
C ARG A 27 -13.86 -1.93 14.82
N PHE A 28 -12.67 -1.78 15.40
CA PHE A 28 -12.48 -0.93 16.58
C PHE A 28 -12.09 0.51 16.21
N GLY A 29 -12.06 0.82 14.91
CA GLY A 29 -11.72 2.17 14.45
C GLY A 29 -10.24 2.46 14.36
N HIS A 30 -9.39 1.46 14.56
CA HIS A 30 -7.94 1.62 14.42
C HIS A 30 -7.55 1.50 12.94
N TRP A 31 -6.53 2.23 12.54
CA TRP A 31 -6.06 2.24 11.16
C TRP A 31 -4.72 1.53 11.04
N TYR A 32 -4.62 0.66 10.07
CA TYR A 32 -3.43 -0.14 9.80
C TYR A 32 -2.89 0.22 8.41
N THR A 33 -1.58 0.48 8.31
CA THR A 33 -0.91 0.82 7.06
C THR A 33 0.01 -0.32 6.65
N GLY A 34 -0.04 -0.71 5.37
CA GLY A 34 0.82 -1.76 4.85
C GLY A 34 1.13 -1.56 3.38
N ILE A 35 1.97 -2.45 2.85
CA ILE A 35 2.30 -2.45 1.43
C ILE A 35 2.13 -3.87 0.88
N THR A 36 1.78 -3.96 -0.40
CA THR A 36 1.58 -5.24 -1.05
C THR A 36 1.59 -5.06 -2.56
N THR A 37 1.79 -6.14 -3.29
CA THR A 37 1.62 -6.13 -4.75
C THR A 37 0.18 -6.40 -5.16
N ASN A 38 -0.66 -6.85 -4.23
CA ASN A 38 -2.06 -7.18 -4.53
C ASN A 38 -2.92 -6.83 -3.32
N VAL A 39 -3.55 -5.66 -3.37
CA VAL A 39 -4.31 -5.14 -2.23
C VAL A 39 -5.49 -6.05 -1.89
N GLU A 40 -6.25 -6.49 -2.89
CA GLU A 40 -7.42 -7.33 -2.65
C GLU A 40 -7.05 -8.63 -1.97
N LEU A 41 -6.04 -9.31 -2.49
CA LEU A 41 -5.59 -10.57 -1.92
C LEU A 41 -5.09 -10.38 -0.50
N ARG A 42 -4.36 -9.29 -0.26
CA ARG A 42 -3.81 -9.04 1.07
C ARG A 42 -4.92 -8.79 2.09
N ILE A 43 -5.97 -8.06 1.69
CA ILE A 43 -7.11 -7.84 2.55
C ILE A 43 -7.79 -9.17 2.88
N GLU A 44 -7.96 -10.04 1.88
CA GLU A 44 -8.54 -11.36 2.12
C GLU A 44 -7.73 -12.15 3.14
N GLN A 45 -6.39 -12.11 3.02
CA GLN A 45 -5.52 -12.78 3.96
C GLN A 45 -5.68 -12.23 5.36
N HIS A 46 -5.74 -10.90 5.49
CA HIS A 46 -5.94 -10.26 6.80
C HIS A 46 -7.28 -10.66 7.39
N GLN A 47 -8.35 -10.66 6.59
CA GLN A 47 -9.70 -11.02 7.07
C GLN A 47 -9.74 -12.48 7.52
N ALA A 48 -8.97 -13.34 6.86
CA ALA A 48 -8.91 -14.75 7.21
C ALA A 48 -8.00 -15.02 8.42
N GLY A 49 -7.40 -13.97 8.99
CA GLY A 49 -6.52 -14.13 10.14
C GLY A 49 -5.13 -14.64 9.78
N LYS A 50 -4.78 -14.60 8.49
CA LYS A 50 -3.50 -15.13 7.99
C LYS A 50 -2.50 -14.05 7.65
N GLY A 51 -2.85 -12.79 7.85
CA GLY A 51 -1.96 -11.68 7.56
C GLY A 51 -1.24 -11.20 8.80
N ALA A 52 -1.22 -9.88 8.98
CA ALA A 52 -0.54 -9.27 10.12
C ALA A 52 -1.20 -9.68 11.43
N LYS A 53 -0.37 -9.95 12.42
CA LYS A 53 -0.87 -10.36 13.74
C LYS A 53 -1.79 -9.35 14.37
N ASN A 54 -1.46 -8.06 14.23
CA ASN A 54 -2.28 -7.01 14.84
C ASN A 54 -3.66 -6.89 14.22
N LEU A 55 -3.93 -7.54 13.11
CA LEU A 55 -5.24 -7.50 12.48
C LEU A 55 -6.07 -8.73 12.77
N LYS A 56 -5.45 -9.75 13.37
CA LYS A 56 -6.14 -10.99 13.66
C LYS A 56 -7.26 -10.75 14.65
N GLY A 57 -8.47 -11.19 14.30
CA GLY A 57 -9.63 -11.03 15.16
C GLY A 57 -10.22 -9.64 15.19
N LYS A 58 -9.76 -8.75 14.32
CA LYS A 58 -10.22 -7.35 14.30
C LYS A 58 -11.08 -7.00 13.10
N GLY A 59 -11.52 -8.01 12.35
CA GLY A 59 -12.44 -7.81 11.25
C GLY A 59 -13.85 -7.50 11.73
N PRO A 60 -14.70 -7.00 10.84
CA PRO A 60 -14.39 -6.75 9.44
C PRO A 60 -13.44 -5.59 9.26
N LEU A 61 -12.62 -5.67 8.20
CA LEU A 61 -11.66 -4.65 7.85
C LEU A 61 -12.21 -3.85 6.68
N THR A 62 -12.04 -2.54 6.74
CA THR A 62 -12.51 -1.64 5.69
C THR A 62 -11.32 -0.99 5.01
N LEU A 63 -11.27 -1.07 3.67
CA LEU A 63 -10.21 -0.38 2.92
C LEU A 63 -10.52 1.10 2.89
N LYS A 64 -9.62 1.90 3.48
CA LYS A 64 -9.79 3.34 3.51
C LYS A 64 -8.99 4.04 2.41
N TYR A 65 -7.90 3.44 1.95
CA TYR A 65 -7.01 4.11 1.01
C TYR A 65 -6.11 3.08 0.34
N GLN A 66 -5.82 3.30 -0.94
CA GLN A 66 -4.77 2.56 -1.63
C GLN A 66 -4.12 3.49 -2.65
N TYR A 67 -2.83 3.30 -2.84
CA TYR A 67 -2.06 4.13 -3.75
C TYR A 67 -0.93 3.29 -4.36
N ARG A 68 -0.89 3.25 -5.69
CA ARG A 68 0.18 2.53 -6.39
C ARG A 68 1.45 3.35 -6.30
N VAL A 69 2.51 2.75 -5.78
CA VAL A 69 3.76 3.46 -5.54
C VAL A 69 4.81 3.15 -6.59
N GLY A 70 5.17 1.89 -6.74
CA GLY A 70 6.24 1.48 -7.64
C GLY A 70 6.99 0.28 -7.10
N THR A 71 8.30 0.44 -6.89
CA THR A 71 9.13 -0.66 -6.38
C THR A 71 8.84 -0.92 -4.91
N LYS A 72 9.24 -2.09 -4.43
CA LYS A 72 9.09 -2.42 -3.01
C LYS A 72 9.80 -1.42 -2.13
N SER A 73 11.02 -1.01 -2.53
CA SER A 73 11.80 -0.06 -1.77
C SER A 73 11.08 1.28 -1.64
N GLN A 74 10.51 1.77 -2.75
CA GLN A 74 9.76 3.02 -2.74
C GLN A 74 8.53 2.92 -1.86
N ALA A 75 7.82 1.80 -1.96
CA ALA A 75 6.62 1.59 -1.15
C ALA A 75 6.96 1.51 0.34
N ALA A 76 8.05 0.82 0.68
CA ALA A 76 8.47 0.69 2.07
C ALA A 76 8.85 2.04 2.67
N LYS A 77 9.49 2.90 1.89
CA LYS A 77 9.84 4.25 2.35
C LYS A 77 8.59 5.08 2.60
N LEU A 78 7.62 4.99 1.69
CA LEU A 78 6.36 5.71 1.88
C LEU A 78 5.60 5.17 3.09
N GLU A 79 5.58 3.85 3.24
CA GLU A 79 4.94 3.23 4.39
C GLU A 79 5.51 3.77 5.70
N TRP A 80 6.83 3.88 5.78
CA TRP A 80 7.48 4.41 6.97
C TRP A 80 6.98 5.82 7.28
N HIS A 81 6.94 6.69 6.25
CA HIS A 81 6.48 8.06 6.45
C HIS A 81 5.02 8.12 6.87
N VAL A 82 4.17 7.32 6.23
CA VAL A 82 2.74 7.33 6.56
C VAL A 82 2.51 6.83 7.98
N LYS A 83 3.28 5.85 8.43
CA LYS A 83 3.15 5.34 9.79
C LYS A 83 3.54 6.37 10.85
N GLN A 84 4.32 7.39 10.48
CA GLN A 84 4.67 8.47 11.41
C GLN A 84 3.56 9.50 11.56
N LEU A 85 2.58 9.51 10.68
CA LEU A 85 1.49 10.46 10.74
C LEU A 85 0.56 10.14 11.90
N THR A 86 -0.01 11.19 12.50
CA THR A 86 -1.09 11.00 13.47
C THR A 86 -2.32 10.49 12.74
N LYS A 87 -3.30 9.96 13.49
CA LYS A 87 -4.53 9.49 12.86
C LYS A 87 -5.23 10.64 12.13
N ALA A 88 -5.24 11.84 12.73
CA ALA A 88 -5.86 13.00 12.09
C ALA A 88 -5.19 13.32 10.74
N GLN A 89 -3.86 13.21 10.68
CA GLN A 89 -3.13 13.45 9.44
C GLN A 89 -3.41 12.37 8.41
N LYS A 90 -3.55 11.11 8.84
CA LYS A 90 -3.92 10.02 7.94
C LYS A 90 -5.32 10.24 7.37
N ILE A 91 -6.24 10.70 8.20
CA ILE A 91 -7.60 10.99 7.74
C ILE A 91 -7.56 12.10 6.69
N GLN A 92 -6.76 13.14 6.91
CA GLN A 92 -6.60 14.19 5.91
C GLN A 92 -6.05 13.65 4.60
N LEU A 93 -5.07 12.75 4.67
CA LEU A 93 -4.52 12.13 3.47
C LEU A 93 -5.60 11.38 2.71
N VAL A 94 -6.42 10.61 3.40
CA VAL A 94 -7.47 9.80 2.79
C VAL A 94 -8.58 10.68 2.21
N GLU A 95 -8.95 11.73 2.90
CA GLU A 95 -10.03 12.60 2.47
C GLU A 95 -9.63 13.52 1.33
N SER A 96 -8.34 13.80 1.19
CA SER A 96 -7.84 14.56 0.05
C SER A 96 -7.82 13.63 -1.16
N SER A 97 -8.44 14.01 -2.25
CA SER A 97 -8.47 13.18 -3.46
C SER A 97 -7.91 13.94 -4.64
N GLY A 98 -7.57 13.21 -5.70
CA GLY A 98 -7.03 13.80 -6.90
C GLY A 98 -5.62 14.33 -6.67
N GLU A 99 -5.36 15.50 -7.22
CA GLU A 99 -4.02 16.07 -7.20
C GLU A 99 -3.49 16.35 -5.81
N ARG A 100 -4.38 16.73 -4.90
CA ARG A 100 -3.94 17.05 -3.54
C ARG A 100 -3.36 15.82 -2.84
N VAL A 101 -3.97 14.67 -3.08
CA VAL A 101 -3.45 13.41 -2.55
C VAL A 101 -2.07 13.15 -3.14
N ASN A 102 -1.95 13.32 -4.47
CA ASN A 102 -0.68 13.08 -5.15
C ASN A 102 0.41 14.00 -4.63
N ASP A 103 0.07 15.28 -4.41
CA ASP A 103 1.03 16.24 -3.87
C ASP A 103 1.46 15.86 -2.48
N LYS A 104 0.53 15.42 -1.64
CA LYS A 104 0.85 15.00 -0.28
C LYS A 104 1.78 13.80 -0.30
N ILE A 105 1.48 12.82 -1.14
CA ILE A 105 2.32 11.63 -1.29
C ILE A 105 3.70 12.02 -1.79
N LYS A 106 3.77 12.88 -2.80
CA LYS A 106 5.05 13.32 -3.33
C LYS A 106 5.88 14.06 -2.29
N SER A 107 5.21 14.88 -1.48
CA SER A 107 5.88 15.62 -0.43
C SER A 107 6.50 14.67 0.58
N LEU A 108 5.76 13.63 0.98
CA LEU A 108 6.29 12.63 1.91
C LEU A 108 7.49 11.91 1.30
N MET A 109 7.42 11.56 0.02
CA MET A 109 8.49 10.84 -0.63
C MET A 109 9.74 11.68 -0.82
N ARG A 110 9.62 13.00 -0.94
CA ARG A 110 10.77 13.89 -1.10
C ARG A 110 11.71 13.88 0.09
N PHE A 111 11.17 13.60 1.27
CA PHE A 111 11.99 13.59 2.48
C PHE A 111 12.60 12.22 2.72
N THR A 112 12.41 11.29 1.81
CA THR A 112 12.95 9.95 1.92
C THR A 112 14.35 9.93 1.32
N PRO A 113 15.36 9.50 2.06
CA PRO A 113 16.72 9.42 1.49
C PRO A 113 16.72 8.52 0.27
N ALA A 114 17.47 8.92 -0.71
CA ALA A 114 17.56 8.17 -1.96
C ALA A 114 18.17 6.79 -1.73
#